data_7c3314d0f87d37429c5155af97c13b38
#
_entry.id   7c3314d0f87d37429c5155af97c13b38
#
_cell.length_a   1.000
_cell.length_b   1.000
_cell.length_c   1.000
_cell.angle_alpha   90.00
_cell.angle_beta   90.00
_cell.angle_gamma   90.00
#
_symmetry.space_group_name_H-M   'P 1'
#
loop_
_entity.id
_entity.type
_entity.pdbx_description
1 polymer ?
#
loop_
_entity_poly.entity_id
_entity_poly.type
_entity_poly.pdbx_seq_one_letter_code
_entity_poly.pdbx_strand_id
1 'polypeptide(L)'
;DVDIMLVMDDDGATPQTYLDRVRRAVEAKYSTSDIKQSSPTIVLQMNHIKFEITPAIQSYSQYKIKDQWSGWMYTNCLTDFVNLKTANTNNYCKIKPVIRLVKYWNKTRNGRGFASYQIEKNIVDYYQSNRHQEYDTKRYLLTALQCLRSLPIYEFQRKTLESAISNVQEAINDEEQFPTSAMSELKKVIGEL
;
A
#
# COMPACT_ATOMS: atom_id res chain seq x y z
N ASP A 1 0.06 1.47 -12.53
CA ASP A 1 -1.33 1.86 -12.28
C ASP A 1 -1.38 3.34 -11.86
N VAL A 2 -2.43 4.05 -12.22
CA VAL A 2 -2.67 5.45 -11.84
C VAL A 2 -3.99 5.51 -11.08
N ASP A 3 -3.92 5.85 -9.79
CA ASP A 3 -5.10 6.02 -8.94
C ASP A 3 -5.59 7.48 -9.00
N ILE A 4 -6.85 7.67 -9.33
CA ILE A 4 -7.50 8.97 -9.46
C ILE A 4 -8.71 9.01 -8.52
N MET A 5 -8.72 9.96 -7.58
CA MET A 5 -9.92 10.27 -6.82
C MET A 5 -10.65 11.43 -7.51
N LEU A 6 -11.85 11.18 -8.01
CA LEU A 6 -12.70 12.16 -8.65
C LEU A 6 -13.71 12.72 -7.63
N VAL A 7 -13.46 13.91 -7.12
CA VAL A 7 -14.37 14.56 -6.18
C VAL A 7 -15.54 15.16 -6.94
N MET A 8 -16.75 14.79 -6.54
CA MET A 8 -18.01 15.21 -7.16
C MET A 8 -18.86 15.94 -6.11
N ASP A 9 -19.79 16.75 -6.58
CA ASP A 9 -20.78 17.41 -5.72
C ASP A 9 -21.74 16.38 -5.12
N ASP A 10 -22.14 16.58 -3.87
CA ASP A 10 -23.10 15.75 -3.17
C ASP A 10 -24.53 16.19 -3.56
N ASP A 11 -25.16 15.44 -4.42
CA ASP A 11 -26.58 15.65 -4.80
C ASP A 11 -27.53 14.63 -4.13
N GLY A 12 -27.05 13.91 -3.11
CA GLY A 12 -27.82 12.93 -2.36
C GLY A 12 -28.03 11.60 -3.08
N ALA A 13 -27.35 11.36 -4.20
CA ALA A 13 -27.45 10.09 -4.92
C ALA A 13 -26.77 8.94 -4.16
N THR A 14 -27.10 7.70 -4.57
CA THR A 14 -26.46 6.51 -3.99
C THR A 14 -25.00 6.37 -4.44
N PRO A 15 -24.14 5.67 -3.67
CA PRO A 15 -22.76 5.42 -4.08
C PRO A 15 -22.62 4.77 -5.45
N GLN A 16 -23.54 3.84 -5.78
CA GLN A 16 -23.54 3.19 -7.08
C GLN A 16 -23.89 4.16 -8.22
N THR A 17 -24.78 5.11 -7.98
CA THR A 17 -25.12 6.15 -8.98
C THR A 17 -23.91 6.98 -9.39
N TYR A 18 -23.03 7.33 -8.44
CA TYR A 18 -21.78 8.05 -8.76
C TYR A 18 -20.83 7.20 -9.59
N LEU A 19 -20.68 5.91 -9.27
CA LEU A 19 -19.90 4.98 -10.10
C LEU A 19 -20.46 4.87 -11.52
N ASP A 20 -21.77 4.74 -11.67
CA ASP A 20 -22.44 4.63 -12.96
C ASP A 20 -22.28 5.91 -13.81
N ARG A 21 -22.27 7.09 -13.17
CA ARG A 21 -21.99 8.38 -13.84
C ARG A 21 -20.57 8.42 -14.39
N VAL A 22 -19.60 8.07 -13.55
CA VAL A 22 -18.18 8.01 -13.96
C VAL A 22 -18.01 6.99 -15.06
N ARG A 23 -18.58 5.79 -14.92
CA ARG A 23 -18.52 4.74 -15.93
C ARG A 23 -19.04 5.24 -17.27
N ARG A 24 -20.24 5.81 -17.32
CA ARG A 24 -20.84 6.35 -18.55
C ARG A 24 -19.98 7.45 -19.18
N ALA A 25 -19.41 8.35 -18.37
CA ALA A 25 -18.54 9.42 -18.88
C ALA A 25 -17.24 8.84 -19.49
N VAL A 26 -16.64 7.84 -18.86
CA VAL A 26 -15.45 7.16 -19.35
C VAL A 26 -15.75 6.36 -20.62
N GLU A 27 -16.85 5.60 -20.65
CA GLU A 27 -17.29 4.84 -21.82
C GLU A 27 -17.59 5.76 -23.03
N ALA A 28 -18.22 6.91 -22.79
CA ALA A 28 -18.49 7.87 -23.86
C ALA A 28 -17.20 8.47 -24.46
N LYS A 29 -16.15 8.64 -23.65
CA LYS A 29 -14.87 9.22 -24.10
C LYS A 29 -13.91 8.20 -24.66
N TYR A 30 -13.90 6.99 -24.12
CA TYR A 30 -12.94 5.92 -24.42
C TYR A 30 -13.63 4.63 -24.85
N SER A 31 -14.52 4.73 -25.86
CA SER A 31 -15.42 3.66 -26.33
C SER A 31 -14.71 2.40 -26.81
N THR A 32 -13.42 2.47 -27.14
CA THR A 32 -12.60 1.33 -27.63
C THR A 32 -11.72 0.72 -26.55
N SER A 33 -11.74 1.26 -25.33
CA SER A 33 -10.91 0.80 -24.21
C SER A 33 -11.64 -0.25 -23.36
N ASP A 34 -10.88 -1.11 -22.68
CA ASP A 34 -11.46 -2.03 -21.68
C ASP A 34 -11.83 -1.24 -20.42
N ILE A 35 -13.13 -1.18 -20.13
CA ILE A 35 -13.69 -0.45 -19.01
C ILE A 35 -14.51 -1.41 -18.15
N LYS A 36 -14.17 -1.49 -16.87
CA LYS A 36 -14.90 -2.36 -15.93
C LYS A 36 -15.01 -1.71 -14.56
N GLN A 37 -16.04 -2.12 -13.83
CA GLN A 37 -16.18 -1.73 -12.43
C GLN A 37 -15.42 -2.72 -11.53
N SER A 38 -14.61 -2.18 -10.63
CA SER A 38 -13.94 -2.90 -9.54
C SER A 38 -14.12 -2.06 -8.28
N SER A 39 -15.31 -2.19 -7.64
CA SER A 39 -15.69 -1.34 -6.49
C SER A 39 -14.56 -1.15 -5.49
N PRO A 40 -14.29 0.07 -5.08
CA PRO A 40 -15.04 1.31 -5.32
C PRO A 40 -14.64 2.09 -6.60
N THR A 41 -13.98 1.48 -7.56
CA THR A 41 -13.36 2.14 -8.71
C THR A 41 -14.01 1.77 -10.04
N ILE A 42 -13.86 2.66 -11.02
CA ILE A 42 -13.98 2.34 -12.44
C ILE A 42 -12.57 2.18 -12.98
N VAL A 43 -12.28 1.02 -13.54
CA VAL A 43 -10.99 0.68 -14.13
C VAL A 43 -11.06 0.96 -15.63
N LEU A 44 -10.15 1.80 -16.11
CA LEU A 44 -9.94 2.07 -17.53
C LEU A 44 -8.56 1.56 -17.93
N GLN A 45 -8.49 0.59 -18.84
CA GLN A 45 -7.25 0.08 -19.39
C GLN A 45 -6.92 0.79 -20.69
N MET A 46 -5.83 1.55 -20.69
CA MET A 46 -5.32 2.21 -21.89
C MET A 46 -3.93 1.69 -22.22
N ASN A 47 -3.82 0.87 -23.26
CA ASN A 47 -2.58 0.20 -23.63
C ASN A 47 -1.97 -0.56 -22.43
N HIS A 48 -0.79 -0.14 -21.95
CA HIS A 48 -0.09 -0.73 -20.82
C HIS A 48 -0.33 -0.01 -19.49
N ILE A 49 -1.17 1.03 -19.47
CA ILE A 49 -1.48 1.83 -18.26
C ILE A 49 -2.91 1.53 -17.83
N LYS A 50 -3.05 1.17 -16.54
CA LYS A 50 -4.34 1.01 -15.88
C LYS A 50 -4.63 2.26 -15.04
N PHE A 51 -5.78 2.87 -15.27
CA PHE A 51 -6.32 3.95 -14.45
C PHE A 51 -7.44 3.40 -13.56
N GLU A 52 -7.37 3.69 -12.28
CA GLU A 52 -8.40 3.37 -11.29
C GLU A 52 -9.05 4.67 -10.83
N ILE A 53 -10.29 4.92 -11.25
CA ILE A 53 -11.01 6.16 -10.98
C ILE A 53 -12.04 5.90 -9.89
N THR A 54 -11.85 6.51 -8.72
CA THR A 54 -12.73 6.38 -7.56
C THR A 54 -13.56 7.65 -7.40
N PRO A 55 -14.90 7.59 -7.62
CA PRO A 55 -15.78 8.70 -7.28
C PRO A 55 -15.77 8.95 -5.77
N ALA A 56 -15.70 10.19 -5.38
CA ALA A 56 -15.71 10.60 -3.97
C ALA A 56 -16.56 11.84 -3.78
N ILE A 57 -17.16 11.97 -2.60
CA ILE A 57 -17.86 13.18 -2.16
C ILE A 57 -17.12 13.76 -0.98
N GLN A 58 -16.90 15.06 -0.97
CA GLN A 58 -16.31 15.73 0.18
C GLN A 58 -17.33 15.77 1.33
N SER A 59 -16.89 15.38 2.52
CA SER A 59 -17.67 15.43 3.76
C SER A 59 -16.81 15.99 4.88
N TYR A 60 -16.98 17.28 5.16
CA TYR A 60 -16.11 18.04 6.09
C TYR A 60 -14.62 17.91 5.70
N SER A 61 -13.79 17.36 6.57
CA SER A 61 -12.35 17.16 6.35
C SER A 61 -11.99 15.80 5.71
N GLN A 62 -13.00 14.98 5.40
CA GLN A 62 -12.82 13.63 4.87
C GLN A 62 -13.53 13.50 3.51
N TYR A 63 -13.34 12.35 2.89
CA TYR A 63 -14.08 11.98 1.69
C TYR A 63 -14.90 10.72 1.94
N LYS A 64 -16.08 10.65 1.31
CA LYS A 64 -16.90 9.44 1.24
C LYS A 64 -16.66 8.79 -0.10
N ILE A 65 -16.37 7.49 -0.10
CA ILE A 65 -16.33 6.65 -1.29
C ILE A 65 -17.27 5.46 -1.09
N LYS A 66 -17.62 4.77 -2.17
CA LYS A 66 -18.44 3.56 -2.07
C LYS A 66 -17.71 2.50 -1.24
N ASP A 67 -18.40 1.85 -0.31
CA ASP A 67 -17.89 0.65 0.35
C ASP A 67 -18.00 -0.59 -0.58
N GLN A 68 -17.54 -1.73 -0.10
CA GLN A 68 -17.63 -2.98 -0.87
C GLN A 68 -19.06 -3.54 -1.01
N TRP A 69 -20.03 -2.98 -0.27
CA TRP A 69 -21.42 -3.41 -0.29
C TRP A 69 -22.29 -2.41 -1.07
N SER A 70 -23.02 -1.58 -0.39
CA SER A 70 -23.94 -0.60 -1.01
C SER A 70 -23.90 0.78 -0.34
N GLY A 71 -23.11 0.94 0.70
CA GLY A 71 -23.01 2.14 1.52
C GLY A 71 -21.83 3.03 1.17
N TRP A 72 -21.62 3.98 2.06
CA TRP A 72 -20.49 4.91 2.05
C TRP A 72 -19.46 4.50 3.11
N MET A 73 -18.18 4.60 2.76
CA MET A 73 -17.09 4.55 3.72
C MET A 73 -16.31 5.86 3.68
N TYR A 74 -15.78 6.26 4.84
CA TYR A 74 -14.93 7.45 4.91
C TYR A 74 -13.48 7.10 4.60
N THR A 75 -12.80 8.02 3.92
CA THR A 75 -11.38 7.93 3.63
C THR A 75 -10.69 9.28 3.84
N ASN A 76 -9.46 9.22 4.28
CA ASN A 76 -8.59 10.38 4.53
C ASN A 76 -7.35 10.35 3.62
N CYS A 77 -7.49 10.00 2.37
CA CYS A 77 -6.37 9.79 1.45
C CYS A 77 -5.37 10.96 1.38
N LEU A 78 -5.84 12.21 1.55
CA LEU A 78 -4.94 13.36 1.60
C LEU A 78 -4.09 13.35 2.88
N THR A 79 -4.68 13.03 4.03
CA THR A 79 -3.96 12.89 5.30
C THR A 79 -2.96 11.74 5.22
N ASP A 80 -3.37 10.58 4.68
CA ASP A 80 -2.48 9.43 4.48
C ASP A 80 -1.30 9.78 3.56
N PHE A 81 -1.54 10.52 2.48
CA PHE A 81 -0.49 11.01 1.59
C PHE A 81 0.49 11.95 2.29
N VAL A 82 -0.03 12.93 3.06
CA VAL A 82 0.81 13.86 3.83
C VAL A 82 1.62 13.11 4.87
N ASN A 83 1.01 12.16 5.58
CA ASN A 83 1.65 11.33 6.59
C ASN A 83 2.79 10.51 5.98
N LEU A 84 2.54 9.82 4.85
CA LEU A 84 3.57 9.08 4.13
C LEU A 84 4.71 10.00 3.66
N LYS A 85 4.40 11.18 3.12
CA LYS A 85 5.40 12.15 2.69
C LYS A 85 6.26 12.60 3.87
N THR A 86 5.64 12.94 4.99
CA THR A 86 6.31 13.41 6.21
C THR A 86 7.19 12.30 6.80
N ALA A 87 6.64 11.09 7.00
CA ALA A 87 7.40 9.95 7.49
C ALA A 87 8.61 9.66 6.59
N ASN A 88 8.42 9.67 5.27
CA ASN A 88 9.50 9.41 4.33
C ASN A 88 10.60 10.48 4.38
N THR A 89 10.23 11.77 4.41
CA THR A 89 11.18 12.88 4.46
C THR A 89 11.98 12.86 5.77
N ASN A 90 11.29 12.64 6.90
CA ASN A 90 11.92 12.61 8.22
C ASN A 90 12.83 11.39 8.45
N ASN A 91 12.75 10.38 7.60
CA ASN A 91 13.52 9.14 7.67
C ASN A 91 14.35 8.93 6.39
N TYR A 92 15.08 9.95 5.97
CA TYR A 92 16.08 9.92 4.88
C TYR A 92 15.53 9.35 3.56
N CYS A 93 14.24 9.53 3.28
CA CYS A 93 13.56 8.98 2.10
C CYS A 93 13.57 7.43 2.02
N LYS A 94 13.75 6.74 3.15
CA LYS A 94 13.82 5.27 3.19
C LYS A 94 12.44 4.60 3.29
N ILE A 95 11.41 5.30 3.77
CA ILE A 95 10.12 4.67 4.07
C ILE A 95 9.40 4.18 2.81
N LYS A 96 9.33 4.99 1.76
CA LYS A 96 8.69 4.56 0.49
C LYS A 96 9.34 3.34 -0.15
N PRO A 97 10.69 3.29 -0.32
CA PRO A 97 11.37 2.08 -0.78
C PRO A 97 11.08 0.85 0.08
N VAL A 98 11.15 0.99 1.39
CA VAL A 98 10.91 -0.11 2.33
C VAL A 98 9.47 -0.62 2.27
N ILE A 99 8.47 0.26 2.21
CA ILE A 99 7.07 -0.13 2.00
C ILE A 99 6.93 -0.96 0.71
N ARG A 100 7.61 -0.57 -0.38
CA ARG A 100 7.58 -1.34 -1.64
C ARG A 100 8.19 -2.73 -1.47
N LEU A 101 9.32 -2.84 -0.77
CA LEU A 101 9.95 -4.14 -0.48
C LEU A 101 9.04 -5.03 0.37
N VAL A 102 8.41 -4.49 1.41
CA VAL A 102 7.47 -5.25 2.25
C VAL A 102 6.22 -5.67 1.47
N LYS A 103 5.66 -4.78 0.63
CA LYS A 103 4.53 -5.13 -0.26
C LYS A 103 4.92 -6.23 -1.26
N TYR A 104 6.15 -6.18 -1.80
CA TYR A 104 6.68 -7.20 -2.70
C TYR A 104 6.83 -8.54 -1.98
N TRP A 105 7.47 -8.56 -0.80
CA TRP A 105 7.56 -9.75 0.04
C TRP A 105 6.18 -10.35 0.35
N ASN A 106 5.24 -9.52 0.78
CA ASN A 106 3.88 -9.94 1.08
C ASN A 106 3.18 -10.60 -0.12
N LYS A 107 3.41 -10.08 -1.32
CA LYS A 107 2.86 -10.63 -2.57
C LYS A 107 3.51 -11.96 -2.95
N THR A 108 4.83 -12.07 -2.81
CA THR A 108 5.62 -13.18 -3.39
C THR A 108 5.90 -14.30 -2.39
N ARG A 109 5.97 -14.00 -1.10
CA ARG A 109 6.38 -14.95 -0.05
C ARG A 109 5.30 -15.20 1.00
N ASN A 110 4.44 -14.22 1.27
CA ASN A 110 3.42 -14.31 2.33
C ASN A 110 1.99 -14.54 1.80
N GLY A 111 1.83 -14.93 0.53
CA GLY A 111 0.52 -15.23 -0.05
C GLY A 111 -0.49 -14.06 0.03
N ARG A 112 0.00 -12.80 0.05
CA ARG A 112 -0.81 -11.58 0.26
C ARG A 112 -1.56 -11.57 1.60
N GLY A 113 -0.95 -12.08 2.64
CA GLY A 113 -1.55 -12.18 3.97
C GLY A 113 -1.96 -10.86 4.60
N PHE A 114 -1.37 -9.74 4.16
CA PHE A 114 -1.73 -8.40 4.58
C PHE A 114 -2.34 -7.61 3.43
N ALA A 115 -3.36 -6.79 3.71
CA ALA A 115 -3.82 -5.80 2.75
C ALA A 115 -2.74 -4.71 2.54
N SER A 116 -2.58 -4.26 1.30
CA SER A 116 -1.54 -3.28 0.91
C SER A 116 -1.61 -1.98 1.70
N TYR A 117 -2.83 -1.51 1.97
CA TYR A 117 -3.09 -0.32 2.79
C TYR A 117 -2.68 -0.53 4.26
N GLN A 118 -2.96 -1.71 4.84
CA GLN A 118 -2.56 -2.02 6.22
C GLN A 118 -1.03 -2.01 6.39
N ILE A 119 -0.29 -2.58 5.43
CA ILE A 119 1.18 -2.51 5.43
C ILE A 119 1.65 -1.06 5.48
N GLU A 120 1.16 -0.24 4.54
CA GLU A 120 1.55 1.15 4.42
C GLU A 120 1.22 1.94 5.69
N LYS A 121 -0.03 1.85 6.14
CA LYS A 121 -0.50 2.57 7.31
C LYS A 121 0.30 2.22 8.57
N ASN A 122 0.50 0.94 8.86
CA ASN A 122 1.26 0.52 10.05
C ASN A 122 2.71 1.01 10.04
N ILE A 123 3.37 0.92 8.89
CA ILE A 123 4.75 1.40 8.76
C ILE A 123 4.80 2.92 8.91
N VAL A 124 3.89 3.65 8.26
CA VAL A 124 3.84 5.12 8.34
C VAL A 124 3.54 5.59 9.76
N ASP A 125 2.54 5.02 10.42
CA ASP A 125 2.14 5.37 11.80
C ASP A 125 3.32 5.16 12.77
N TYR A 126 4.05 4.07 12.63
CA TYR A 126 5.26 3.83 13.43
C TYR A 126 6.32 4.92 13.22
N TYR A 127 6.67 5.22 11.97
CA TYR A 127 7.73 6.17 11.65
C TYR A 127 7.34 7.64 11.81
N GLN A 128 6.07 7.97 11.96
CA GLN A 128 5.65 9.30 12.39
C GLN A 128 6.00 9.58 13.85
N SER A 129 5.87 8.54 14.70
CA SER A 129 6.14 8.65 16.14
C SER A 129 7.59 8.33 16.52
N ASN A 130 8.32 7.65 15.63
CA ASN A 130 9.67 7.14 15.89
C ASN A 130 10.61 7.59 14.77
N ARG A 131 11.55 8.46 15.10
CA ARG A 131 12.64 8.81 14.18
C ARG A 131 13.79 7.83 14.36
N HIS A 132 14.19 7.21 13.27
CA HIS A 132 15.41 6.41 13.25
C HIS A 132 16.58 7.28 12.78
N GLN A 133 17.70 7.20 13.49
CA GLN A 133 18.95 7.90 13.12
C GLN A 133 19.84 7.06 12.18
N GLU A 134 19.35 5.92 11.75
CA GLU A 134 20.12 4.97 10.96
C GLU A 134 19.90 5.17 9.46
N TYR A 135 21.00 5.19 8.72
CA TYR A 135 20.97 5.35 7.25
C TYR A 135 20.76 4.02 6.51
N ASP A 136 20.82 2.90 7.21
CA ASP A 136 20.77 1.56 6.63
C ASP A 136 19.34 1.11 6.27
N THR A 137 19.12 0.83 4.99
CA THR A 137 17.83 0.36 4.47
C THR A 137 17.40 -1.00 5.04
N LYS A 138 18.35 -1.88 5.41
CA LYS A 138 18.05 -3.20 5.99
C LYS A 138 17.43 -3.07 7.38
N ARG A 139 17.92 -2.14 8.19
CA ARG A 139 17.34 -1.86 9.51
C ARG A 139 15.95 -1.26 9.40
N TYR A 140 15.71 -0.37 8.42
CA TYR A 140 14.35 0.09 8.10
C TYR A 140 13.45 -1.06 7.66
N LEU A 141 13.95 -2.01 6.85
CA LEU A 141 13.19 -3.18 6.43
C LEU A 141 12.84 -4.09 7.61
N LEU A 142 13.81 -4.36 8.50
CA LEU A 142 13.60 -5.13 9.72
C LEU A 142 12.48 -4.52 10.56
N THR A 143 12.59 -3.25 10.88
CA THR A 143 11.59 -2.53 11.68
C THR A 143 10.22 -2.52 11.00
N ALA A 144 10.17 -2.33 9.69
CA ALA A 144 8.92 -2.35 8.94
C ALA A 144 8.23 -3.73 8.99
N LEU A 145 8.99 -4.83 8.89
CA LEU A 145 8.45 -6.17 9.08
C LEU A 145 7.96 -6.39 10.53
N GLN A 146 8.72 -5.92 11.52
CA GLN A 146 8.33 -6.01 12.93
C GLN A 146 7.03 -5.26 13.24
N CYS A 147 6.77 -4.11 12.59
CA CYS A 147 5.52 -3.38 12.74
C CYS A 147 4.28 -4.21 12.37
N LEU A 148 4.43 -5.18 11.45
CA LEU A 148 3.32 -6.01 11.01
C LEU A 148 2.91 -7.09 12.03
N ARG A 149 3.70 -7.33 13.09
CA ARG A 149 3.38 -8.31 14.15
C ARG A 149 2.07 -8.03 14.86
N SER A 150 1.68 -6.76 14.95
CA SER A 150 0.43 -6.32 15.59
C SER A 150 -0.82 -6.58 14.75
N LEU A 151 -0.66 -6.86 13.46
CA LEU A 151 -1.79 -7.11 12.57
C LEU A 151 -2.36 -8.52 12.75
N PRO A 152 -3.69 -8.67 12.65
CA PRO A 152 -4.33 -9.98 12.69
C PRO A 152 -4.00 -10.76 11.40
N ILE A 153 -3.39 -11.93 11.55
CA ILE A 153 -3.02 -12.84 10.46
C ILE A 153 -3.16 -14.30 10.89
N TYR A 154 -3.27 -15.19 9.91
CA TYR A 154 -3.27 -16.63 10.17
C TYR A 154 -1.91 -17.10 10.64
N GLU A 155 -1.89 -18.21 11.37
CA GLU A 155 -0.68 -18.77 11.99
C GLU A 155 0.44 -19.06 10.96
N PHE A 156 0.10 -19.56 9.78
CA PHE A 156 1.11 -19.83 8.76
C PHE A 156 1.77 -18.55 8.23
N GLN A 157 0.99 -17.45 8.10
CA GLN A 157 1.50 -16.15 7.67
C GLN A 157 2.37 -15.51 8.74
N ARG A 158 2.03 -15.75 10.03
CA ARG A 158 2.86 -15.34 11.16
C ARG A 158 4.21 -16.02 11.12
N LYS A 159 4.27 -17.32 10.86
CA LYS A 159 5.53 -18.06 10.69
C LYS A 159 6.37 -17.50 9.53
N THR A 160 5.73 -17.18 8.41
CA THR A 160 6.41 -16.55 7.26
C THR A 160 6.96 -15.18 7.61
N LEU A 161 6.22 -14.38 8.37
CA LEU A 161 6.67 -13.06 8.86
C LEU A 161 7.87 -13.20 9.80
N GLU A 162 7.81 -14.09 10.79
CA GLU A 162 8.91 -14.30 11.73
C GLU A 162 10.16 -14.83 11.02
N SER A 163 10.02 -15.71 10.03
CA SER A 163 11.13 -16.14 9.19
C SER A 163 11.77 -14.99 8.41
N ALA A 164 10.94 -14.09 7.85
CA ALA A 164 11.46 -12.91 7.14
C ALA A 164 12.21 -11.97 8.09
N ILE A 165 11.70 -11.76 9.30
CA ILE A 165 12.34 -10.95 10.34
C ILE A 165 13.69 -11.57 10.73
N SER A 166 13.75 -12.89 10.97
CA SER A 166 14.99 -13.60 11.30
C SER A 166 16.03 -13.45 10.18
N ASN A 167 15.62 -13.70 8.94
CA ASN A 167 16.54 -13.61 7.79
C ASN A 167 17.12 -12.19 7.62
N VAL A 168 16.31 -11.14 7.79
CA VAL A 168 16.83 -9.77 7.73
C VAL A 168 17.76 -9.46 8.91
N GLN A 169 17.44 -9.96 10.11
CA GLN A 169 18.29 -9.78 11.29
C GLN A 169 19.64 -10.49 11.12
N GLU A 170 19.63 -11.72 10.60
CA GLU A 170 20.86 -12.49 10.30
C GLU A 170 21.69 -11.77 9.24
N ALA A 171 21.06 -11.25 8.18
CA ALA A 171 21.74 -10.48 7.16
C ALA A 171 22.43 -9.22 7.72
N ILE A 172 21.80 -8.55 8.71
CA ILE A 172 22.42 -7.40 9.39
C ILE A 172 23.62 -7.83 10.23
N ASN A 173 23.49 -8.94 10.94
CA ASN A 173 24.55 -9.45 11.82
C ASN A 173 25.78 -9.94 11.03
N ASP A 174 25.55 -10.55 9.88
CA ASP A 174 26.59 -11.17 9.06
C ASP A 174 27.29 -10.19 8.10
N GLU A 175 26.77 -8.99 7.94
CA GLU A 175 27.17 -8.07 6.86
C GLU A 175 28.68 -7.78 6.81
N GLU A 176 29.31 -7.57 7.97
CA GLU A 176 30.72 -7.20 8.04
C GLU A 176 31.65 -8.41 7.87
N GLN A 177 31.29 -9.56 8.41
CA GLN A 177 32.14 -10.75 8.43
C GLN A 177 31.84 -11.73 7.29
N PHE A 178 30.59 -11.83 6.89
CA PHE A 178 30.09 -12.81 5.91
C PHE A 178 29.12 -12.17 4.88
N PRO A 179 29.59 -11.22 4.04
CA PRO A 179 28.70 -10.47 3.14
C PRO A 179 27.93 -11.34 2.14
N THR A 180 28.51 -12.49 1.75
CA THR A 180 27.82 -13.46 0.87
C THR A 180 26.66 -14.14 1.59
N SER A 181 26.83 -14.51 2.87
CA SER A 181 25.78 -15.05 3.73
C SER A 181 24.67 -14.01 3.91
N ALA A 182 25.02 -12.79 4.28
CA ALA A 182 24.08 -11.69 4.45
C ALA A 182 23.23 -11.44 3.18
N MET A 183 23.83 -11.49 2.01
CA MET A 183 23.11 -11.35 0.74
C MET A 183 22.18 -12.54 0.50
N SER A 184 22.59 -13.76 0.85
CA SER A 184 21.75 -14.96 0.73
C SER A 184 20.50 -14.85 1.61
N GLU A 185 20.64 -14.37 2.86
CA GLU A 185 19.51 -14.17 3.77
C GLU A 185 18.52 -13.13 3.24
N LEU A 186 19.02 -12.01 2.72
CA LEU A 186 18.16 -10.99 2.10
C LEU A 186 17.41 -11.53 0.88
N LYS A 187 18.03 -12.34 0.03
CA LYS A 187 17.37 -12.97 -1.12
C LYS A 187 16.21 -13.86 -0.75
N LYS A 188 16.22 -14.49 0.43
CA LYS A 188 15.07 -15.28 0.93
C LYS A 188 13.83 -14.39 1.14
N VAL A 189 14.02 -13.12 1.48
CA VAL A 189 12.96 -12.16 1.74
C VAL A 189 12.54 -11.44 0.46
N ILE A 190 13.49 -10.79 -0.21
CA ILE A 190 13.19 -9.90 -1.36
C ILE A 190 13.39 -10.54 -2.73
N GLY A 191 13.81 -11.83 -2.79
CA GLY A 191 14.06 -12.53 -4.03
C GLY A 191 15.38 -12.13 -4.70
N GLU A 192 15.61 -12.66 -5.88
CA GLU A 192 16.71 -12.18 -6.73
C GLU A 192 16.30 -10.85 -7.38
N LEU A 193 17.14 -9.85 -7.21
CA LEU A 193 16.98 -8.53 -7.83
C LEU A 193 17.50 -8.56 -9.26
#